data_de25209e808e6a66a75b6cb25c3ef9c0
#
_entry.id   de25209e808e6a66a75b6cb25c3ef9c0
#
_cell.length_a   1.000
_cell.length_b   1.000
_cell.length_c   1.000
_cell.angle_alpha   90.00
_cell.angle_beta   90.00
_cell.angle_gamma   90.00
#
_symmetry.space_group_name_H-M   'P 1'
#
loop_
_entity.id
_entity.type
_entity.pdbx_description
1 polymer ?
#
loop_
_entity_poly.entity_id
_entity_poly.type
_entity_poly.pdbx_seq_one_letter_code
_entity_poly.pdbx_strand_id
1 'polypeptide(L)'
;MSQFEKILLAILCGTQDRNISFSDLRSVLDRLGFQCRTRGDHFIYTKSGVEEIINLQPLPGNKAKSYQVKQVREIILEYQLGGTIHEI
;
A
#
# COMPACT_ATOMS: atom_id res chain seq x y z
N MET A 1 -8.84 14.81 -8.80
CA MET A 1 -8.50 13.65 -7.97
C MET A 1 -7.11 13.83 -7.39
N SER A 2 -6.94 13.58 -6.11
CA SER A 2 -5.63 13.73 -5.48
C SER A 2 -4.68 12.63 -5.91
N GLN A 3 -3.37 12.85 -5.70
CA GLN A 3 -2.37 11.84 -6.00
C GLN A 3 -2.62 10.57 -5.19
N PHE A 4 -2.99 10.72 -3.93
CA PHE A 4 -3.32 9.58 -3.08
C PHE A 4 -4.47 8.75 -3.67
N GLU A 5 -5.53 9.41 -4.11
CA GLU A 5 -6.69 8.70 -4.67
C GLU A 5 -6.33 7.97 -5.95
N LYS A 6 -5.51 8.58 -6.80
CA LYS A 6 -5.08 7.94 -8.04
C LYS A 6 -4.29 6.66 -7.76
N ILE A 7 -3.37 6.73 -6.81
CA ILE A 7 -2.55 5.57 -6.45
C ILE A 7 -3.42 4.50 -5.79
N LEU A 8 -4.29 4.91 -4.89
CA LEU A 8 -5.18 3.97 -4.22
C LEU A 8 -6.07 3.24 -5.22
N LEU A 9 -6.64 3.95 -6.18
CA LEU A 9 -7.46 3.32 -7.21
C LEU A 9 -6.64 2.36 -8.07
N ALA A 10 -5.40 2.73 -8.41
CA ALA A 10 -4.54 1.83 -9.18
C ALA A 10 -4.26 0.53 -8.41
N ILE A 11 -4.04 0.63 -7.11
CA ILE A 11 -3.83 -0.55 -6.27
C ILE A 11 -5.09 -1.41 -6.23
N LEU A 12 -6.24 -0.77 -6.02
CA LEU A 12 -7.50 -1.50 -5.88
C LEU A 12 -7.95 -2.16 -7.18
N CYS A 13 -7.66 -1.54 -8.33
CA CYS A 13 -8.02 -2.12 -9.62
C CYS A 13 -7.23 -3.38 -9.94
N GLY A 14 -6.00 -3.49 -9.46
CA GLY A 14 -5.20 -4.69 -9.67
C GLY A 14 -4.63 -4.86 -11.06
N THR A 15 -4.73 -3.85 -11.93
CA THR A 15 -4.27 -3.96 -13.31
C THR A 15 -2.88 -3.38 -13.53
N GLN A 16 -2.30 -2.74 -12.50
CA GLN A 16 -1.02 -2.05 -12.62
C GLN A 16 -0.03 -2.43 -11.53
N ASP A 17 -0.14 -3.65 -11.01
CA ASP A 17 0.69 -4.07 -9.89
C ASP A 17 2.18 -3.97 -10.18
N ARG A 18 2.58 -4.15 -11.44
CA ARG A 18 3.98 -4.06 -11.83
C ARG A 18 4.45 -2.63 -12.08
N ASN A 19 3.52 -1.68 -12.09
CA ASN A 19 3.82 -0.28 -12.41
C ASN A 19 3.67 0.66 -11.21
N ILE A 20 3.43 0.12 -10.03
CA ILE A 20 3.33 0.92 -8.81
C ILE A 20 4.75 1.14 -8.28
N SER A 21 5.12 2.41 -8.04
CA SER A 21 6.41 2.69 -7.45
C SER A 21 6.39 2.35 -5.97
N PHE A 22 7.59 2.07 -5.43
CA PHE A 22 7.70 1.75 -4.02
C PHE A 22 7.32 2.93 -3.14
N SER A 23 7.73 4.14 -3.53
CA SER A 23 7.37 5.33 -2.76
C SER A 23 5.87 5.59 -2.79
N ASP A 24 5.21 5.33 -3.92
CA ASP A 24 3.76 5.49 -4.00
C ASP A 24 3.04 4.49 -3.08
N LEU A 25 3.49 3.24 -3.07
CA LEU A 25 2.89 2.24 -2.19
C LEU A 25 3.04 2.64 -0.73
N ARG A 26 4.23 3.12 -0.36
CA ARG A 26 4.47 3.59 1.00
C ARG A 26 3.61 4.79 1.36
N SER A 27 3.45 5.73 0.43
CA SER A 27 2.65 6.92 0.71
C SER A 27 1.19 6.57 0.97
N VAL A 28 0.66 5.57 0.28
CA VAL A 28 -0.71 5.12 0.53
C VAL A 28 -0.83 4.55 1.94
N LEU A 29 0.12 3.72 2.36
CA LEU A 29 0.08 3.16 3.71
C LEU A 29 0.21 4.25 4.77
N ASP A 30 1.07 5.24 4.55
CA ASP A 30 1.20 6.36 5.47
C ASP A 30 -0.12 7.13 5.59
N ARG A 31 -0.78 7.39 4.48
CA ARG A 31 -2.05 8.14 4.47
C ARG A 31 -3.18 7.32 5.09
N LEU A 32 -3.11 6.00 5.03
CA LEU A 32 -4.11 5.14 5.67
C LEU A 32 -3.89 4.99 7.17
N GLY A 33 -2.82 5.58 7.71
CA GLY A 33 -2.59 5.59 9.14
C GLY A 33 -1.71 4.47 9.66
N PHE A 34 -1.00 3.77 8.79
CA PHE A 34 -0.05 2.76 9.21
C PHE A 34 1.19 3.41 9.82
N GLN A 35 1.75 2.75 10.81
CA GLN A 35 3.05 3.11 11.38
C GLN A 35 4.13 2.30 10.71
N CYS A 36 5.30 2.90 10.50
CA CYS A 36 6.39 2.26 9.81
C CYS A 36 7.63 2.18 10.69
N ARG A 37 8.25 1.01 10.71
CA ARG A 37 9.58 0.81 11.27
C ARG A 37 10.49 0.29 10.18
N THR A 38 11.74 0.75 10.14
CA THR A 38 12.70 0.31 9.14
C THR A 38 13.76 -0.59 9.78
N ARG A 39 14.12 -1.65 9.05
CA ARG A 39 15.25 -2.52 9.42
C ARG A 39 16.01 -2.83 8.14
N GLY A 40 17.19 -2.20 7.97
CA GLY A 40 17.92 -2.30 6.73
C GLY A 40 17.08 -1.75 5.58
N ASP A 41 16.82 -2.56 4.58
CA ASP A 41 15.97 -2.20 3.44
C ASP A 41 14.53 -2.70 3.58
N HIS A 42 14.15 -3.16 4.78
CA HIS A 42 12.79 -3.59 5.06
C HIS A 42 12.02 -2.48 5.75
N PHE A 43 10.80 -2.23 5.25
CA PHE A 43 9.89 -1.23 5.78
C PHE A 43 8.68 -1.98 6.35
N ILE A 44 8.57 -1.99 7.67
CA ILE A 44 7.58 -2.80 8.38
C ILE A 44 6.42 -1.91 8.81
N TYR A 45 5.24 -2.17 8.26
CA TYR A 45 4.04 -1.37 8.50
C TYR A 45 3.07 -2.12 9.38
N THR A 46 2.56 -1.42 10.39
CA THR A 46 1.55 -1.96 11.30
C THR A 46 0.47 -0.90 11.53
N LYS A 47 -0.72 -1.36 11.84
CA LYS A 47 -1.83 -0.46 12.12
C LYS A 47 -2.73 -1.09 13.18
N SER A 48 -3.18 -0.26 14.13
CA SER A 48 -4.15 -0.70 15.14
C SER A 48 -5.43 -1.16 14.43
N GLY A 49 -5.91 -2.35 14.79
CA GLY A 49 -7.09 -2.93 14.17
C GLY A 49 -6.80 -3.79 12.96
N VAL A 50 -5.55 -3.83 12.50
CA VAL A 50 -5.11 -4.69 11.41
C VAL A 50 -4.14 -5.70 11.97
N GLU A 51 -4.50 -6.99 11.90
CA GLU A 51 -3.64 -8.05 12.46
C GLU A 51 -2.38 -8.29 11.66
N GLU A 52 -2.46 -8.13 10.34
CA GLU A 52 -1.34 -8.42 9.47
C GLU A 52 -0.24 -7.38 9.62
N ILE A 53 0.98 -7.84 9.51
CA ILE A 53 2.17 -6.98 9.46
C ILE A 53 2.62 -6.96 8.01
N ILE A 54 2.76 -5.76 7.44
CA ILE A 54 3.17 -5.59 6.06
C ILE A 54 4.66 -5.31 6.03
N ASN A 55 5.44 -6.22 5.45
CA ASN A 55 6.88 -6.07 5.35
C ASN A 55 7.23 -5.79 3.88
N LEU A 56 7.58 -4.55 3.58
CA LEU A 56 7.88 -4.14 2.22
C LEU A 56 9.38 -4.02 2.01
N GLN A 57 9.83 -4.46 0.83
CA GLN A 57 11.22 -4.33 0.41
C GLN A 57 11.22 -3.87 -1.04
N PRO A 58 11.97 -2.78 -1.36
CA PRO A 58 11.95 -2.26 -2.72
C PRO A 58 12.72 -3.14 -3.70
N LEU A 59 12.31 -3.09 -4.96
CA LEU A 59 13.11 -3.55 -6.07
C LEU A 59 14.01 -2.39 -6.55
N PRO A 60 15.09 -2.69 -7.28
CA PRO A 60 15.90 -1.63 -7.88
C PRO A 60 15.05 -0.70 -8.73
N GLY A 61 15.36 0.61 -8.71
CA GLY A 61 14.63 1.59 -9.47
C GLY A 61 13.35 2.07 -8.81
N ASN A 62 13.24 1.95 -7.49
CA ASN A 62 12.08 2.43 -6.75
C ASN A 62 10.78 1.73 -7.19
N LYS A 63 10.86 0.43 -7.44
CA LYS A 63 9.69 -0.34 -7.84
C LYS A 63 9.17 -1.18 -6.69
N ALA A 64 7.84 -1.27 -6.60
CA ALA A 64 7.21 -2.18 -5.65
C ALA A 64 7.15 -3.58 -6.25
N LYS A 65 7.29 -4.59 -5.40
CA LYS A 65 7.10 -5.97 -5.81
C LYS A 65 5.61 -6.22 -6.02
N SER A 66 5.25 -6.83 -7.15
CA SER A 66 3.84 -6.99 -7.50
C SER A 66 3.06 -7.77 -6.44
N TYR A 67 3.66 -8.78 -5.83
CA TYR A 67 2.96 -9.56 -4.80
C TYR A 67 2.73 -8.75 -3.53
N GLN A 68 3.58 -7.74 -3.26
CA GLN A 68 3.38 -6.85 -2.12
C GLN A 68 2.25 -5.86 -2.39
N VAL A 69 2.14 -5.38 -3.63
CA VAL A 69 1.00 -4.54 -4.02
C VAL A 69 -0.30 -5.33 -3.81
N LYS A 70 -0.31 -6.59 -4.22
CA LYS A 70 -1.47 -7.46 -4.03
C LYS A 70 -1.79 -7.65 -2.54
N GLN A 71 -0.78 -7.86 -1.71
CA GLN A 71 -0.98 -8.01 -0.28
C GLN A 71 -1.62 -6.76 0.33
N VAL A 72 -1.11 -5.59 -0.04
CA VAL A 72 -1.65 -4.32 0.44
C VAL A 72 -3.11 -4.17 0.01
N ARG A 73 -3.42 -4.49 -1.25
CA ARG A 73 -4.79 -4.44 -1.75
C ARG A 73 -5.72 -5.32 -0.94
N GLU A 74 -5.31 -6.55 -0.67
CA GLU A 74 -6.15 -7.48 0.08
C GLU A 74 -6.43 -6.97 1.49
N ILE A 75 -5.44 -6.35 2.13
CA ILE A 75 -5.61 -5.79 3.46
C ILE A 75 -6.55 -4.59 3.42
N ILE A 76 -6.38 -3.71 2.44
CA ILE A 76 -7.26 -2.54 2.28
C ILE A 76 -8.70 -3.00 2.12
N LEU A 77 -8.94 -4.02 1.30
CA LEU A 77 -10.29 -4.52 1.06
C LEU A 77 -10.86 -5.22 2.28
N GLU A 78 -10.05 -6.03 2.96
CA GLU A 78 -10.52 -6.79 4.12
C GLU A 78 -10.96 -5.87 5.25
N TYR A 79 -10.18 -4.82 5.52
CA TYR A 79 -10.46 -3.90 6.62
C TYR A 79 -11.17 -2.63 6.17
N GLN A 80 -11.54 -2.55 4.90
CA GLN A 80 -12.28 -1.42 4.33
C GLN A 80 -11.57 -0.08 4.56
N LEU A 81 -10.26 -0.08 4.40
CA LEU A 81 -9.45 1.11 4.68
C LEU A 81 -9.60 2.19 3.62
N GLY A 82 -10.08 1.83 2.42
CA GLY A 82 -10.32 2.79 1.36
C GLY A 82 -11.77 3.30 1.31
N GLY A 83 -12.45 3.33 2.45
CA GLY A 83 -13.87 3.63 2.52
C GLY A 83 -14.30 4.92 1.86
N THR A 84 -13.44 5.95 1.86
CA THR A 84 -13.74 7.22 1.21
C THR A 84 -13.97 7.05 -0.29
N ILE A 85 -13.28 6.11 -0.90
CA ILE A 85 -13.41 5.82 -2.33
C ILE A 85 -14.71 5.10 -2.64
N HIS A 86 -15.20 4.28 -1.71
CA HIS A 86 -16.41 3.49 -1.93
C HIS A 86 -17.67 4.33 -2.01
N GLU A 87 -17.62 5.55 -1.56
CA GLU A 87 -18.78 6.45 -1.57
C GLU A 87 -18.92 7.23 -2.88
N ILE A 88 -17.98 7.08 -3.76
CA ILE A 88 -17.98 7.81 -5.03
C ILE A 88 -18.79 7.09 -6.12
#